data_3c0abfce0247075d1f21f7ca1a7da86d
#
_entry.id   3c0abfce0247075d1f21f7ca1a7da86d
#
_cell.length_a   1.000
_cell.length_b   1.000
_cell.length_c   1.000
_cell.angle_alpha   90.00
_cell.angle_beta   90.00
_cell.angle_gamma   90.00
#
_symmetry.space_group_name_H-M   'P 1'
#
loop_
_entity.id
_entity.type
_entity.pdbx_description
1 polymer ?
#
loop_
_entity_poly.entity_id
_entity_poly.type
_entity_poly.pdbx_seq_one_letter_code
_entity_poly.pdbx_strand_id
1 'polypeptide(L)'
;MTSNRHTNSNWLKDYKSKLFLTDTQKEVLIGTLLGDGSIKISVSGKAARLQICQSFDYKEYVFWKKSIFKEWVLSGPKYYKVNNSLIFRTVSHPEIYKFYSKFYKNKVKIIPKDINDILKSNLSLAVWFMDDGNGYQHMDSYRLSTYAFGYEGNLLLQKCLLVNFGLKTNLVRDSRGFQIYVPVRSGDADKFKKLVMNHIIPKMRYKFRNTSPVETDLTK
;
A
#
# COMPACT_ATOMS: atom_id res chain seq x y z
N MET A 1 -27.65 -17.49 -13.38
CA MET A 1 -28.48 -16.27 -13.35
C MET A 1 -27.56 -15.08 -12.97
N THR A 2 -27.06 -14.34 -13.96
CA THR A 2 -26.22 -13.15 -13.75
C THR A 2 -27.16 -11.96 -13.47
N SER A 3 -27.36 -11.65 -12.19
CA SER A 3 -28.07 -10.44 -11.78
C SER A 3 -27.35 -9.21 -12.29
N ASN A 4 -27.89 -8.54 -13.29
CA ASN A 4 -27.52 -7.19 -13.70
C ASN A 4 -27.84 -6.21 -12.56
N ARG A 5 -26.92 -6.12 -11.56
CA ARG A 5 -27.04 -5.15 -10.48
C ARG A 5 -26.69 -3.77 -11.04
N HIS A 6 -27.70 -3.01 -11.42
CA HIS A 6 -27.52 -1.62 -11.84
C HIS A 6 -26.79 -0.84 -10.74
N THR A 7 -25.73 -0.13 -11.11
CA THR A 7 -24.86 0.65 -10.19
C THR A 7 -25.60 1.78 -9.45
N ASN A 8 -26.84 2.06 -9.80
CA ASN A 8 -27.72 3.09 -9.21
C ASN A 8 -28.94 2.51 -8.48
N SER A 9 -28.97 1.22 -8.16
CA SER A 9 -30.09 0.63 -7.40
C SER A 9 -30.20 1.27 -6.01
N ASN A 10 -31.44 1.44 -5.51
CA ASN A 10 -31.69 1.97 -4.16
C ASN A 10 -31.00 1.10 -3.08
N TRP A 11 -30.98 -0.21 -3.28
CA TRP A 11 -30.22 -1.12 -2.44
C TRP A 11 -28.73 -0.74 -2.34
N LEU A 12 -28.07 -0.44 -3.47
CA LEU A 12 -26.65 -0.09 -3.46
C LEU A 12 -26.40 1.26 -2.81
N LYS A 13 -27.31 2.21 -2.92
CA LYS A 13 -27.21 3.50 -2.21
C LYS A 13 -27.34 3.32 -0.71
N ASP A 14 -28.32 2.55 -0.25
CA ASP A 14 -28.50 2.22 1.16
C ASP A 14 -27.30 1.43 1.71
N TYR A 15 -26.81 0.43 0.98
CA TYR A 15 -25.62 -0.30 1.36
C TYR A 15 -24.40 0.63 1.57
N LYS A 16 -24.13 1.50 0.61
CA LYS A 16 -22.99 2.42 0.67
C LYS A 16 -23.13 3.43 1.83
N SER A 17 -24.32 3.92 2.12
CA SER A 17 -24.52 4.91 3.20
C SER A 17 -24.12 4.37 4.59
N LYS A 18 -24.02 3.05 4.76
CA LYS A 18 -23.62 2.37 6.00
C LYS A 18 -22.13 2.06 6.06
N LEU A 19 -21.36 2.36 4.99
CA LEU A 19 -19.93 2.07 4.94
C LEU A 19 -19.11 3.22 5.52
N PHE A 20 -18.25 2.89 6.48
CA PHE A 20 -17.23 3.78 7.03
C PHE A 20 -15.90 3.04 7.08
N LEU A 21 -14.81 3.71 6.73
CA LEU A 21 -13.48 3.11 6.83
C LEU A 21 -13.08 2.98 8.31
N THR A 22 -12.79 1.75 8.72
CA THR A 22 -12.15 1.49 10.02
C THR A 22 -10.72 2.03 10.01
N ASP A 23 -10.10 2.16 11.20
CA ASP A 23 -8.73 2.64 11.28
C ASP A 23 -7.75 1.68 10.58
N THR A 24 -7.91 0.37 10.75
CA THR A 24 -7.13 -0.63 10.00
C THR A 24 -7.28 -0.47 8.48
N GLN A 25 -8.49 -0.22 7.99
CA GLN A 25 -8.72 0.00 6.57
C GLN A 25 -8.07 1.30 6.08
N LYS A 26 -8.09 2.37 6.87
CA LYS A 26 -7.39 3.63 6.56
C LYS A 26 -5.87 3.40 6.50
N GLU A 27 -5.32 2.70 7.49
CA GLU A 27 -3.89 2.38 7.55
C GLU A 27 -3.42 1.57 6.33
N VAL A 28 -4.16 0.50 5.98
CA VAL A 28 -3.87 -0.30 4.78
C VAL A 28 -4.04 0.51 3.51
N LEU A 29 -5.06 1.38 3.43
CA LEU A 29 -5.28 2.28 2.30
C LEU A 29 -4.11 3.25 2.11
N ILE A 30 -3.61 3.86 3.19
CA ILE A 30 -2.47 4.80 3.16
C ILE A 30 -1.22 4.09 2.63
N GLY A 31 -0.84 2.95 3.22
CA GLY A 31 0.32 2.18 2.75
C GLY A 31 0.19 1.76 1.28
N THR A 32 -1.00 1.33 0.88
CA THR A 32 -1.33 0.96 -0.50
C THR A 32 -1.25 2.16 -1.47
N LEU A 33 -1.60 3.37 -1.04
CA LEU A 33 -1.49 4.57 -1.87
C LEU A 33 -0.06 5.07 -2.00
N LEU A 34 0.77 4.84 -1.01
CA LEU A 34 2.22 5.08 -1.13
C LEU A 34 2.89 4.08 -2.07
N GLY A 35 2.31 2.88 -2.20
CA GLY A 35 2.76 1.79 -3.08
C GLY A 35 1.93 1.65 -4.35
N ASP A 36 1.63 0.39 -4.71
CA ASP A 36 1.06 -0.04 -6.00
C ASP A 36 -0.42 0.30 -6.20
N GLY A 37 -1.16 0.62 -5.14
CA GLY A 37 -2.59 0.89 -5.26
C GLY A 37 -2.93 2.20 -5.95
N SER A 38 -4.11 2.26 -6.54
CA SER A 38 -4.61 3.47 -7.19
C SER A 38 -6.05 3.76 -6.82
N ILE A 39 -6.40 5.05 -6.81
CA ILE A 39 -7.78 5.49 -6.65
C ILE A 39 -8.30 5.99 -8.00
N LYS A 40 -9.51 5.54 -8.35
CA LYS A 40 -10.22 5.97 -9.57
C LYS A 40 -11.46 6.76 -9.16
N ILE A 41 -11.50 8.02 -9.62
CA ILE A 41 -12.64 8.91 -9.37
C ILE A 41 -13.87 8.45 -10.18
N SER A 42 -15.05 8.61 -9.62
CA SER A 42 -16.33 8.38 -10.33
C SER A 42 -16.61 9.48 -11.36
N VAL A 43 -17.49 9.19 -12.31
CA VAL A 43 -17.90 10.18 -13.34
C VAL A 43 -18.46 11.45 -12.70
N SER A 44 -19.18 11.33 -11.58
CA SER A 44 -19.76 12.49 -10.87
C SER A 44 -18.72 13.37 -10.16
N GLY A 45 -17.48 12.93 -10.03
CA GLY A 45 -16.43 13.65 -9.30
C GLY A 45 -16.59 13.68 -7.76
N LYS A 46 -17.66 13.09 -7.21
CA LYS A 46 -18.00 13.16 -5.77
C LYS A 46 -17.67 11.91 -4.98
N ALA A 47 -17.25 10.85 -5.63
CA ALA A 47 -16.87 9.58 -5.04
C ALA A 47 -15.69 8.96 -5.79
N ALA A 48 -14.96 8.08 -5.14
CA ALA A 48 -13.85 7.36 -5.73
C ALA A 48 -13.80 5.91 -5.21
N ARG A 49 -13.09 5.05 -5.91
CA ARG A 49 -12.88 3.65 -5.52
C ARG A 49 -11.41 3.30 -5.49
N LEU A 50 -11.00 2.51 -4.53
CA LEU A 50 -9.70 1.87 -4.50
C LEU A 50 -9.63 0.78 -5.57
N GLN A 51 -8.52 0.71 -6.28
CA GLN A 51 -8.18 -0.39 -7.19
C GLN A 51 -6.84 -0.97 -6.78
N ILE A 52 -6.83 -2.27 -6.53
CA ILE A 52 -5.65 -3.09 -6.30
C ILE A 52 -5.42 -3.92 -7.55
N CYS A 53 -4.17 -3.93 -8.04
CA CYS A 53 -3.72 -4.74 -9.16
C CYS A 53 -2.32 -5.25 -8.82
N GLN A 54 -2.16 -6.58 -8.76
CA GLN A 54 -0.89 -7.23 -8.44
C GLN A 54 -0.70 -8.46 -9.32
N SER A 55 0.55 -8.92 -9.53
CA SER A 55 0.80 -10.21 -10.16
C SER A 55 0.05 -11.33 -9.45
N PHE A 56 -0.43 -12.30 -10.20
CA PHE A 56 -1.07 -13.50 -9.66
C PHE A 56 -0.15 -14.30 -8.73
N ASP A 57 1.17 -14.16 -8.89
CA ASP A 57 2.18 -14.77 -8.02
C ASP A 57 2.09 -14.28 -6.56
N TYR A 58 1.45 -13.13 -6.36
CA TYR A 58 1.17 -12.53 -5.04
C TYR A 58 -0.32 -12.60 -4.67
N LYS A 59 -1.03 -13.61 -5.15
CA LYS A 59 -2.47 -13.79 -4.90
C LYS A 59 -2.83 -13.76 -3.42
N GLU A 60 -2.01 -14.35 -2.54
CA GLU A 60 -2.23 -14.34 -1.09
C GLU A 60 -2.26 -12.92 -0.54
N TYR A 61 -1.40 -12.04 -1.05
CA TYR A 61 -1.40 -10.63 -0.65
C TYR A 61 -2.63 -9.88 -1.16
N VAL A 62 -3.07 -10.16 -2.39
CA VAL A 62 -4.32 -9.60 -2.93
C VAL A 62 -5.53 -10.06 -2.10
N PHE A 63 -5.59 -11.34 -1.74
CA PHE A 63 -6.68 -11.88 -0.91
C PHE A 63 -6.63 -11.33 0.51
N TRP A 64 -5.45 -11.13 1.09
CA TRP A 64 -5.29 -10.45 2.37
C TRP A 64 -5.82 -9.02 2.32
N LYS A 65 -5.42 -8.20 1.33
CA LYS A 65 -5.99 -6.84 1.15
C LYS A 65 -7.50 -6.90 0.96
N LYS A 66 -8.00 -7.83 0.15
CA LYS A 66 -9.45 -8.01 -0.04
C LYS A 66 -10.16 -8.33 1.27
N SER A 67 -9.59 -9.16 2.14
CA SER A 67 -10.21 -9.48 3.44
C SER A 67 -10.35 -8.26 4.35
N ILE A 68 -9.37 -7.35 4.32
CA ILE A 68 -9.44 -6.06 5.05
C ILE A 68 -10.61 -5.19 4.53
N PHE A 69 -10.84 -5.20 3.21
CA PHE A 69 -11.89 -4.40 2.56
C PHE A 69 -13.12 -5.24 2.20
N LYS A 70 -13.42 -6.34 2.92
CA LYS A 70 -14.47 -7.30 2.52
C LYS A 70 -15.84 -6.66 2.29
N GLU A 71 -16.24 -5.72 3.14
CA GLU A 71 -17.52 -5.00 3.03
C GLU A 71 -17.51 -3.98 1.86
N TRP A 72 -16.35 -3.54 1.43
CA TRP A 72 -16.18 -2.58 0.34
C TRP A 72 -16.11 -3.24 -1.04
N VAL A 73 -15.95 -4.58 -1.10
CA VAL A 73 -15.72 -5.34 -2.34
C VAL A 73 -16.90 -6.25 -2.65
N LEU A 74 -17.78 -5.83 -3.55
CA LEU A 74 -18.99 -6.58 -3.92
C LEU A 74 -18.72 -7.73 -4.90
N SER A 75 -17.56 -7.73 -5.58
CA SER A 75 -17.16 -8.81 -6.48
C SER A 75 -15.73 -9.25 -6.18
N GLY A 76 -15.49 -10.55 -6.22
CA GLY A 76 -14.15 -11.10 -5.96
C GLY A 76 -13.09 -10.58 -6.91
N PRO A 77 -11.78 -10.81 -6.59
CA PRO A 77 -10.70 -10.48 -7.49
C PRO A 77 -10.89 -11.19 -8.84
N LYS A 78 -10.61 -10.46 -9.92
CA LYS A 78 -10.64 -11.00 -11.29
C LYS A 78 -9.23 -11.23 -11.79
N TYR A 79 -9.01 -12.41 -12.34
CA TYR A 79 -7.75 -12.76 -12.98
C TYR A 79 -7.74 -12.29 -14.44
N TYR A 80 -6.66 -11.64 -14.83
CA TYR A 80 -6.39 -11.18 -16.19
C TYR A 80 -5.18 -11.91 -16.76
N LYS A 81 -5.44 -12.90 -17.63
CA LYS A 81 -4.41 -13.80 -18.19
C LYS A 81 -3.33 -13.04 -18.97
N VAL A 82 -3.72 -11.99 -19.70
CA VAL A 82 -2.81 -11.23 -20.60
C VAL A 82 -1.58 -10.67 -19.87
N ASN A 83 -1.74 -10.19 -18.65
CA ASN A 83 -0.65 -9.62 -17.86
C ASN A 83 -0.42 -10.34 -16.53
N ASN A 84 -0.91 -11.58 -16.41
CA ASN A 84 -0.81 -12.41 -15.21
C ASN A 84 -1.16 -11.63 -13.92
N SER A 85 -2.24 -10.85 -13.95
CA SER A 85 -2.61 -10.01 -12.82
C SER A 85 -3.94 -10.36 -12.20
N LEU A 86 -4.05 -10.09 -10.90
CA LEU A 86 -5.27 -10.20 -10.10
C LEU A 86 -5.71 -8.81 -9.67
N ILE A 87 -6.96 -8.46 -9.98
CA ILE A 87 -7.49 -7.11 -9.75
C ILE A 87 -8.78 -7.19 -8.95
N PHE A 88 -8.88 -6.38 -7.90
CA PHE A 88 -10.18 -6.08 -7.29
C PHE A 88 -10.38 -4.57 -7.12
N ARG A 89 -11.64 -4.19 -6.92
CA ARG A 89 -12.05 -2.79 -6.73
C ARG A 89 -13.06 -2.71 -5.61
N THR A 90 -12.95 -1.67 -4.81
CA THR A 90 -14.01 -1.31 -3.86
C THR A 90 -15.20 -0.67 -4.60
N VAL A 91 -16.32 -0.53 -3.91
CA VAL A 91 -17.39 0.38 -4.34
C VAL A 91 -16.86 1.81 -4.39
N SER A 92 -17.44 2.66 -5.26
CA SER A 92 -17.14 4.09 -5.25
C SER A 92 -17.84 4.75 -4.08
N HIS A 93 -17.10 5.52 -3.26
CA HIS A 93 -17.60 6.11 -2.03
C HIS A 93 -16.93 7.46 -1.72
N PRO A 94 -17.62 8.42 -1.05
CA PRO A 94 -17.04 9.68 -0.63
C PRO A 94 -15.87 9.53 0.35
N GLU A 95 -15.89 8.52 1.25
CA GLU A 95 -14.77 8.25 2.17
C GLU A 95 -13.46 8.01 1.41
N ILE A 96 -13.49 7.23 0.31
CA ILE A 96 -12.31 6.98 -0.52
C ILE A 96 -11.93 8.22 -1.32
N TYR A 97 -12.92 9.06 -1.69
CA TYR A 97 -12.66 10.33 -2.37
C TYR A 97 -11.86 11.30 -1.50
N LYS A 98 -12.02 11.30 -0.16
CA LYS A 98 -11.19 12.09 0.76
C LYS A 98 -9.70 11.78 0.60
N PHE A 99 -9.34 10.51 0.36
CA PHE A 99 -7.95 10.13 0.08
C PHE A 99 -7.54 10.51 -1.34
N TYR A 100 -8.43 10.41 -2.32
CA TYR A 100 -8.14 10.90 -3.66
C TYR A 100 -7.77 12.38 -3.65
N SER A 101 -8.55 13.23 -2.97
CA SER A 101 -8.29 14.68 -2.91
C SER A 101 -6.95 15.04 -2.26
N LYS A 102 -6.43 14.18 -1.37
CA LYS A 102 -5.13 14.37 -0.73
C LYS A 102 -3.97 13.83 -1.57
N PHE A 103 -4.11 12.61 -2.12
CA PHE A 103 -3.03 11.89 -2.79
C PHE A 103 -2.95 12.12 -4.30
N TYR A 104 -3.87 12.90 -4.88
CA TYR A 104 -3.87 13.16 -6.32
C TYR A 104 -4.04 14.64 -6.64
N LYS A 105 -3.22 15.13 -7.58
CA LYS A 105 -3.37 16.43 -8.21
C LYS A 105 -3.40 16.25 -9.72
N ASN A 106 -4.42 16.75 -10.39
CA ASN A 106 -4.57 16.60 -11.85
C ASN A 106 -4.47 15.13 -12.32
N LYS A 107 -5.07 14.19 -11.56
CA LYS A 107 -5.03 12.73 -11.81
C LYS A 107 -3.65 12.09 -11.62
N VAL A 108 -2.62 12.85 -11.25
CA VAL A 108 -1.28 12.34 -10.93
C VAL A 108 -1.18 12.10 -9.42
N LYS A 109 -0.62 10.94 -9.03
CA LYS A 109 -0.39 10.61 -7.62
C LYS A 109 0.73 11.49 -7.06
N ILE A 110 0.51 12.11 -5.90
CA ILE A 110 1.46 12.97 -5.20
C ILE A 110 1.58 12.58 -3.74
N ILE A 111 2.62 13.07 -3.07
CA ILE A 111 2.71 13.03 -1.61
C ILE A 111 2.01 14.25 -1.03
N PRO A 112 1.02 14.08 -0.14
CA PRO A 112 0.37 15.19 0.55
C PRO A 112 1.36 15.98 1.41
N LYS A 113 1.21 17.30 1.49
CA LYS A 113 2.05 18.14 2.35
C LYS A 113 1.88 17.80 3.84
N ASP A 114 0.71 17.34 4.23
CA ASP A 114 0.34 16.87 5.58
C ASP A 114 0.62 15.37 5.79
N ILE A 115 1.56 14.77 5.03
CA ILE A 115 1.87 13.32 5.11
C ILE A 115 2.28 12.90 6.53
N ASN A 116 2.89 13.78 7.32
CA ASN A 116 3.25 13.53 8.72
C ASN A 116 2.02 13.26 9.59
N ASP A 117 0.87 13.85 9.25
CA ASP A 117 -0.39 13.62 9.98
C ASP A 117 -1.13 12.38 9.51
N ILE A 118 -0.77 11.87 8.34
CA ILE A 118 -1.43 10.76 7.66
C ILE A 118 -0.70 9.43 7.91
N LEU A 119 0.61 9.38 7.68
CA LEU A 119 1.43 8.16 7.79
C LEU A 119 2.01 8.04 9.21
N LYS A 120 1.26 7.43 10.13
CA LYS A 120 1.67 7.25 11.54
C LYS A 120 1.76 5.79 11.99
N SER A 121 1.16 4.87 11.25
CA SER A 121 1.01 3.47 11.64
C SER A 121 2.12 2.59 11.08
N ASN A 122 2.63 1.67 11.91
CA ASN A 122 3.54 0.61 11.48
C ASN A 122 2.90 -0.30 10.43
N LEU A 123 1.58 -0.51 10.49
CA LEU A 123 0.85 -1.27 9.47
C LEU A 123 0.89 -0.55 8.12
N SER A 124 0.68 0.79 8.09
CA SER A 124 0.81 1.57 6.85
C SER A 124 2.21 1.47 6.25
N LEU A 125 3.24 1.57 7.11
CA LEU A 125 4.64 1.44 6.70
C LEU A 125 4.95 0.04 6.15
N ALA A 126 4.42 -1.01 6.79
CA ALA A 126 4.57 -2.39 6.35
C ALA A 126 3.87 -2.66 5.01
N VAL A 127 2.64 -2.15 4.82
CA VAL A 127 1.90 -2.27 3.56
C VAL A 127 2.66 -1.56 2.43
N TRP A 128 3.16 -0.36 2.67
CA TRP A 128 4.01 0.33 1.71
C TRP A 128 5.26 -0.47 1.36
N PHE A 129 5.95 -1.05 2.35
CA PHE A 129 7.10 -1.92 2.11
C PHE A 129 6.72 -3.20 1.35
N MET A 130 5.58 -3.82 1.65
CA MET A 130 5.10 -4.99 0.92
C MET A 130 4.80 -4.66 -0.56
N ASP A 131 4.32 -3.45 -0.86
CA ASP A 131 4.12 -3.01 -2.24
C ASP A 131 5.48 -2.69 -2.90
N ASP A 132 6.17 -1.66 -2.47
CA ASP A 132 7.31 -1.03 -3.15
C ASP A 132 8.67 -1.25 -2.48
N GLY A 133 8.70 -1.98 -1.37
CA GLY A 133 9.94 -2.24 -0.65
C GLY A 133 10.77 -3.36 -1.25
N ASN A 134 12.08 -3.31 -1.00
CA ASN A 134 13.04 -4.34 -1.37
C ASN A 134 14.26 -4.31 -0.44
N GLY A 135 14.70 -5.48 0.03
CA GLY A 135 15.96 -5.65 0.76
C GLY A 135 17.10 -5.95 -0.19
N TYR A 136 18.32 -5.58 0.20
CA TYR A 136 19.53 -5.95 -0.51
C TYR A 136 19.96 -7.37 -0.20
N GLN A 137 20.54 -8.04 -1.19
CA GLN A 137 20.90 -9.46 -1.09
C GLN A 137 22.06 -9.74 -0.10
N HIS A 138 22.94 -8.76 0.10
CA HIS A 138 24.16 -8.91 0.88
C HIS A 138 24.28 -7.92 2.05
N MET A 139 23.26 -7.09 2.27
CA MET A 139 23.24 -6.09 3.35
C MET A 139 21.84 -6.00 3.94
N ASP A 140 21.74 -5.90 5.26
CA ASP A 140 20.47 -5.67 5.95
C ASP A 140 19.97 -4.24 5.78
N SER A 141 19.93 -3.76 4.54
CA SER A 141 19.43 -2.45 4.16
C SER A 141 18.20 -2.57 3.26
N TYR A 142 17.36 -1.54 3.26
CA TYR A 142 16.10 -1.57 2.53
C TYR A 142 15.96 -0.38 1.61
N ARG A 143 15.18 -0.55 0.55
CA ARG A 143 14.73 0.51 -0.36
C ARG A 143 13.22 0.56 -0.41
N LEU A 144 12.71 1.76 -0.61
CA LEU A 144 11.33 2.01 -1.00
C LEU A 144 11.35 2.70 -2.37
N SER A 145 10.72 2.08 -3.36
CA SER A 145 10.70 2.56 -4.75
C SER A 145 9.74 3.72 -4.89
N THR A 146 10.22 4.92 -4.67
CA THR A 146 9.43 6.16 -4.60
C THR A 146 9.64 7.08 -5.80
N TYR A 147 10.11 6.54 -6.92
CA TYR A 147 10.46 7.30 -8.14
C TYR A 147 9.34 8.20 -8.64
N ALA A 148 8.09 7.72 -8.58
CA ALA A 148 6.90 8.43 -9.07
C ALA A 148 6.64 9.77 -8.34
N PHE A 149 7.22 9.98 -7.15
CA PHE A 149 6.97 11.16 -6.33
C PHE A 149 7.99 12.29 -6.54
N GLY A 150 9.00 12.08 -7.38
CA GLY A 150 10.04 13.07 -7.66
C GLY A 150 10.86 13.47 -6.41
N TYR A 151 11.66 14.52 -6.54
CA TYR A 151 12.54 14.96 -5.45
C TYR A 151 11.74 15.49 -4.25
N GLU A 152 10.82 16.44 -4.49
CA GLU A 152 10.03 17.07 -3.43
C GLU A 152 9.15 16.09 -2.64
N GLY A 153 8.50 15.16 -3.33
CA GLY A 153 7.72 14.12 -2.66
C GLY A 153 8.60 13.21 -1.80
N ASN A 154 9.79 12.90 -2.25
CA ASN A 154 10.75 12.11 -1.48
C ASN A 154 11.27 12.85 -0.24
N LEU A 155 11.49 14.17 -0.30
CA LEU A 155 11.84 14.97 0.88
C LEU A 155 10.73 14.96 1.94
N LEU A 156 9.47 15.07 1.52
CA LEU A 156 8.32 14.97 2.43
C LEU A 156 8.27 13.60 3.11
N LEU A 157 8.50 12.52 2.36
CA LEU A 157 8.53 11.16 2.89
C LEU A 157 9.71 10.94 3.85
N GLN A 158 10.91 11.44 3.54
CA GLN A 158 12.07 11.37 4.45
C GLN A 158 11.77 12.06 5.78
N LYS A 159 11.23 13.29 5.72
CA LYS A 159 10.83 14.02 6.93
C LYS A 159 9.80 13.24 7.74
N CYS A 160 8.81 12.65 7.07
CA CYS A 160 7.78 11.84 7.72
C CYS A 160 8.37 10.61 8.40
N LEU A 161 9.26 9.89 7.73
CA LEU A 161 9.94 8.72 8.30
C LEU A 161 10.78 9.08 9.53
N LEU A 162 11.46 10.22 9.49
CA LEU A 162 12.21 10.71 10.64
C LEU A 162 11.30 11.09 11.81
N VAL A 163 10.26 11.90 11.55
CA VAL A 163 9.41 12.46 12.61
C VAL A 163 8.52 11.37 13.25
N ASN A 164 7.89 10.52 12.45
CA ASN A 164 6.89 9.58 12.97
C ASN A 164 7.47 8.23 13.38
N PHE A 165 8.59 7.81 12.77
CA PHE A 165 9.18 6.50 13.01
C PHE A 165 10.61 6.59 13.56
N GLY A 166 11.18 7.80 13.61
CA GLY A 166 12.57 8.05 14.01
C GLY A 166 13.57 7.33 13.11
N LEU A 167 13.24 7.18 11.82
CA LEU A 167 14.08 6.54 10.81
C LEU A 167 14.84 7.59 10.01
N LYS A 168 16.15 7.58 10.11
CA LYS A 168 17.03 8.39 9.24
C LYS A 168 17.21 7.63 7.93
N THR A 169 16.83 8.25 6.82
CA THR A 169 16.89 7.65 5.49
C THR A 169 17.68 8.54 4.54
N ASN A 170 18.20 7.95 3.46
CA ASN A 170 18.91 8.66 2.41
C ASN A 170 18.08 8.67 1.13
N LEU A 171 18.22 9.74 0.32
CA LEU A 171 17.76 9.72 -1.06
C LEU A 171 18.90 9.20 -1.95
N VAL A 172 18.58 8.15 -2.70
CA VAL A 172 19.49 7.61 -3.71
C VAL A 172 18.86 7.87 -5.09
N ARG A 173 19.68 8.35 -6.02
CA ARG A 173 19.27 8.60 -7.41
C ARG A 173 19.84 7.53 -8.32
N ASP A 174 18.99 6.99 -9.21
CA ASP A 174 19.40 6.17 -10.34
C ASP A 174 18.75 6.72 -11.64
N SER A 175 18.84 5.96 -12.75
CA SER A 175 18.27 6.35 -14.05
C SER A 175 16.75 6.58 -14.03
N ARG A 176 16.03 6.01 -13.07
CA ARG A 176 14.56 6.14 -12.90
C ARG A 176 14.19 7.35 -12.06
N GLY A 177 15.12 7.96 -11.32
CA GLY A 177 14.86 9.07 -10.42
C GLY A 177 15.31 8.83 -8.99
N PHE A 178 14.58 9.42 -8.02
CA PHE A 178 14.89 9.32 -6.59
C PHE A 178 14.11 8.20 -5.92
N GLN A 179 14.77 7.51 -4.98
CA GLN A 179 14.15 6.51 -4.11
C GLN A 179 14.70 6.65 -2.69
N ILE A 180 13.93 6.16 -1.71
CA ILE A 180 14.32 6.16 -0.30
C ILE A 180 15.18 4.92 -0.02
N TYR A 181 16.29 5.13 0.66
CA TYR A 181 17.20 4.11 1.16
C TYR A 181 17.27 4.15 2.69
N VAL A 182 17.05 3.00 3.34
CA VAL A 182 17.16 2.83 4.79
C VAL A 182 18.51 2.17 5.09
N PRO A 183 19.47 2.91 5.69
CA PRO A 183 20.85 2.44 5.84
C PRO A 183 21.05 1.49 7.02
N VAL A 184 22.03 0.61 6.90
CA VAL A 184 22.45 -0.32 7.96
C VAL A 184 23.23 0.43 9.06
N ARG A 185 24.21 1.27 8.65
CA ARG A 185 25.23 1.82 9.55
C ARG A 185 24.70 2.63 10.73
N SER A 186 23.53 3.23 10.60
CA SER A 186 22.88 4.03 11.65
C SER A 186 21.93 3.19 12.54
N GLY A 187 21.81 1.89 12.30
CA GLY A 187 20.82 1.02 12.98
C GLY A 187 19.38 1.23 12.49
N ASP A 188 19.17 2.11 11.48
CA ASP A 188 17.83 2.42 10.98
C ASP A 188 17.20 1.25 10.26
N ALA A 189 17.99 0.40 9.59
CA ALA A 189 17.49 -0.81 8.94
C ALA A 189 16.92 -1.83 9.94
N ASP A 190 17.61 -2.07 11.06
CA ASP A 190 17.11 -2.94 12.13
C ASP A 190 15.85 -2.36 12.77
N LYS A 191 15.85 -1.06 13.02
CA LYS A 191 14.69 -0.34 13.54
C LYS A 191 13.50 -0.46 12.58
N PHE A 192 13.72 -0.23 11.29
CA PHE A 192 12.70 -0.38 10.26
C PHE A 192 12.13 -1.80 10.25
N LYS A 193 13.00 -2.83 10.24
CA LYS A 193 12.60 -4.23 10.28
C LYS A 193 11.72 -4.53 11.50
N LYS A 194 12.11 -4.07 12.70
CA LYS A 194 11.33 -4.24 13.94
C LYS A 194 9.95 -3.59 13.85
N LEU A 195 9.84 -2.39 13.26
CA LEU A 195 8.58 -1.67 13.11
C LEU A 195 7.59 -2.41 12.19
N VAL A 196 8.07 -3.04 11.11
CA VAL A 196 7.19 -3.59 10.08
C VAL A 196 6.98 -5.10 10.17
N MET A 197 7.91 -5.87 10.75
CA MET A 197 7.96 -7.34 10.66
C MET A 197 6.66 -8.03 11.10
N ASN A 198 6.04 -7.58 12.19
CA ASN A 198 4.81 -8.17 12.72
C ASN A 198 3.58 -7.97 11.82
N HIS A 199 3.67 -7.06 10.85
CA HIS A 199 2.61 -6.74 9.89
C HIS A 199 2.86 -7.35 8.51
N ILE A 200 4.04 -7.96 8.28
CA ILE A 200 4.40 -8.57 7.00
C ILE A 200 3.77 -9.95 6.90
N ILE A 201 2.95 -10.15 5.87
CA ILE A 201 2.39 -11.48 5.61
C ILE A 201 3.48 -12.47 5.19
N PRO A 202 3.35 -13.78 5.49
CA PRO A 202 4.40 -14.79 5.22
C PRO A 202 4.90 -14.74 3.78
N LYS A 203 4.01 -14.64 2.79
CA LYS A 203 4.35 -14.58 1.35
C LYS A 203 5.25 -13.40 0.97
N MET A 204 5.21 -12.28 1.74
CA MET A 204 5.98 -11.08 1.45
C MET A 204 7.30 -10.98 2.24
N ARG A 205 7.62 -11.95 3.09
CA ARG A 205 8.86 -11.97 3.88
C ARG A 205 10.13 -12.04 3.03
N TYR A 206 10.05 -12.59 1.80
CA TYR A 206 11.17 -12.61 0.86
C TYR A 206 11.74 -11.22 0.55
N LYS A 207 10.99 -10.15 0.78
CA LYS A 207 11.45 -8.77 0.59
C LYS A 207 12.55 -8.34 1.57
N PHE A 208 12.74 -9.09 2.67
CA PHE A 208 13.85 -8.88 3.60
C PHE A 208 15.15 -9.60 3.21
N ARG A 209 15.16 -10.43 2.21
CA ARG A 209 16.21 -11.22 1.53
C ARG A 209 17.37 -11.80 2.36
N ASN A 210 17.56 -11.38 3.61
CA ASN A 210 18.54 -11.92 4.55
C ASN A 210 17.91 -12.74 5.69
N THR A 211 16.76 -13.35 5.46
CA THR A 211 16.35 -14.41 6.37
C THR A 211 17.10 -15.66 5.97
N SER A 212 18.18 -16.00 6.69
CA SER A 212 18.60 -17.40 6.81
C SER A 212 17.34 -18.23 6.99
N PRO A 213 17.23 -19.42 6.37
CA PRO A 213 16.11 -20.29 6.64
C PRO A 213 15.98 -20.39 8.17
N VAL A 214 14.82 -20.07 8.71
CA VAL A 214 14.50 -20.50 10.08
C VAL A 214 14.54 -22.02 9.95
N GLU A 215 15.57 -22.66 10.49
CA GLU A 215 15.57 -24.09 10.74
C GLU A 215 14.27 -24.37 11.50
N THR A 216 13.31 -24.92 10.80
CA THR A 216 12.18 -25.59 11.43
C THR A 216 12.80 -26.81 12.06
N ASP A 217 13.12 -26.71 13.34
CA ASP A 217 13.48 -27.84 14.20
C ASP A 217 12.25 -28.75 14.24
N LEU A 218 12.17 -29.63 13.23
CA LEU A 218 11.27 -30.78 13.19
C LEU A 218 12.04 -31.96 13.85
N THR A 219 12.34 -31.82 15.12
CA THR A 219 12.75 -32.98 15.92
C THR A 219 12.20 -32.80 17.34
N LYS A 220 11.00 -33.30 17.56
CA LYS A 220 10.67 -34.29 18.62
C LYS A 220 9.17 -34.53 18.66
#